data_13f55deea503157c4fb5e359164ed241
#
_entry.id   13f55deea503157c4fb5e359164ed241
#
_cell.length_a   1.000
_cell.length_b   1.000
_cell.length_c   1.000
_cell.angle_alpha   90.00
_cell.angle_beta   90.00
_cell.angle_gamma   90.00
#
_symmetry.space_group_name_H-M   'P 1'
#
loop_
_entity.id
_entity.type
_entity.pdbx_description
1 polymer ?
#
loop_
_entity_poly.entity_id
_entity_poly.type
_entity_poly.pdbx_seq_one_letter_code
_entity_poly.pdbx_strand_id
1 'polypeptide(L)'
;MIKREDILSLEYLKKTEFTGSHQGMRYRLECISSEEGKKLLTTVWPEPFNFVTTPEDRKQHEVFEFSEDGITDAVAWMNDRLFEKRK
;
A
#
# COMPACT_ATOMS: atom_id res chain seq x y z
N MET A 1 -6.33 13.04 -1.61
CA MET A 1 -6.77 11.65 -1.82
C MET A 1 -5.82 10.94 -2.79
N ILE A 2 -5.43 9.72 -2.44
CA ILE A 2 -4.58 8.91 -3.30
C ILE A 2 -5.39 8.42 -4.50
N LYS A 3 -4.79 8.49 -5.69
CA LYS A 3 -5.47 8.08 -6.92
C LYS A 3 -4.73 6.89 -7.53
N ARG A 4 -5.45 6.10 -8.35
CA ARG A 4 -4.84 4.96 -9.04
C ARG A 4 -3.61 5.41 -9.86
N GLU A 5 -3.71 6.54 -10.50
CA GLU A 5 -2.62 7.06 -11.35
C GLU A 5 -1.40 7.51 -10.56
N ASP A 6 -1.54 7.65 -9.24
CA ASP A 6 -0.40 7.96 -8.37
C ASP A 6 0.44 6.71 -8.09
N ILE A 7 -0.08 5.54 -8.42
CA ILE A 7 0.57 4.25 -8.19
C ILE A 7 1.19 3.77 -9.50
N LEU A 8 2.35 3.15 -9.39
CA LEU A 8 3.05 2.65 -10.56
C LEU A 8 2.32 1.45 -11.19
N SER A 9 2.73 1.10 -12.41
CA SER A 9 2.09 0.01 -13.16
C SER A 9 2.39 -1.35 -12.51
N LEU A 10 1.58 -2.34 -12.88
CA LEU A 10 1.79 -3.72 -12.42
C LEU A 10 3.16 -4.24 -12.84
N GLU A 11 3.61 -3.85 -14.04
CA GLU A 11 4.93 -4.27 -14.53
C GLU A 11 6.04 -3.80 -13.60
N TYR A 12 5.92 -2.58 -13.12
CA TYR A 12 6.88 -2.02 -12.20
C TYR A 12 6.82 -2.71 -10.84
N LEU A 13 5.62 -2.95 -10.35
CA LEU A 13 5.41 -3.56 -9.03
C LEU A 13 5.87 -5.01 -8.97
N LYS A 14 5.95 -5.69 -10.11
CA LYS A 14 6.51 -7.03 -10.17
C LYS A 14 8.00 -7.04 -9.82
N LYS A 15 8.69 -5.96 -10.13
CA LYS A 15 10.15 -5.88 -10.01
C LYS A 15 10.63 -5.16 -8.77
N THR A 16 9.84 -4.24 -8.26
CA THR A 16 10.24 -3.45 -7.11
C THR A 16 8.99 -2.96 -6.36
N GLU A 17 9.18 -2.66 -5.10
CA GLU A 17 8.11 -2.09 -4.30
C GLU A 17 7.97 -0.59 -4.58
N PHE A 18 6.80 -0.06 -4.32
CA PHE A 18 6.51 1.36 -4.45
C PHE A 18 6.15 1.93 -3.09
N THR A 19 6.87 2.96 -2.67
CA THR A 19 6.64 3.62 -1.39
C THR A 19 6.30 5.09 -1.65
N GLY A 20 5.31 5.60 -0.94
CA GLY A 20 4.91 6.99 -1.07
C GLY A 20 4.36 7.51 0.24
N SER A 21 3.90 8.74 0.22
CA SER A 21 3.28 9.34 1.40
C SER A 21 2.20 10.32 0.95
N HIS A 22 1.21 10.51 1.82
CA HIS A 22 0.11 11.42 1.52
C HIS A 22 -0.54 11.86 2.83
N GLN A 23 -0.51 13.16 3.07
CA GLN A 23 -1.19 13.79 4.21
C GLN A 23 -0.95 13.11 5.56
N GLY A 24 0.31 12.83 5.87
CA GLY A 24 0.69 12.28 7.16
C GLY A 24 0.65 10.76 7.24
N MET A 25 0.34 10.09 6.13
CA MET A 25 0.35 8.63 6.05
C MET A 25 1.36 8.20 4.99
N ARG A 26 2.16 7.22 5.35
CA ARG A 26 3.08 6.59 4.38
C ARG A 26 2.51 5.26 3.97
N TYR A 27 2.81 4.83 2.74
CA TYR A 27 2.30 3.56 2.22
C TYR A 27 3.33 2.86 1.38
N ARG A 28 3.18 1.56 1.28
CA ARG A 28 4.06 0.71 0.48
C ARG A 28 3.24 -0.38 -0.18
N LEU A 29 3.45 -0.56 -1.47
CA LEU A 29 2.81 -1.63 -2.24
C LEU A 29 3.90 -2.52 -2.80
N GLU A 30 3.75 -3.83 -2.66
CA GLU A 30 4.72 -4.77 -3.18
C GLU A 30 4.04 -6.04 -3.65
N CYS A 31 4.68 -6.70 -4.59
CA CYS A 31 4.19 -7.96 -5.10
C CYS A 31 4.79 -9.09 -4.27
N ILE A 32 3.94 -9.93 -3.71
CA ILE A 32 4.39 -11.11 -2.97
C ILE A 32 3.87 -12.35 -3.67
N SER A 33 4.57 -13.47 -3.45
CA SER A 33 4.16 -14.75 -4.00
C SER A 33 3.39 -15.53 -2.95
N SER A 34 2.34 -16.20 -3.37
CA SER A 34 1.55 -17.07 -2.51
C SER A 34 1.27 -18.37 -3.25
N GLU A 35 0.66 -19.32 -2.55
CA GLU A 35 0.31 -20.60 -3.17
C GLU A 35 -0.66 -20.42 -4.32
N GLU A 36 -1.45 -19.37 -4.27
CA GLU A 36 -2.45 -19.09 -5.30
C GLU A 36 -1.93 -18.17 -6.41
N GLY A 37 -0.65 -17.79 -6.33
CA GLY A 37 -0.05 -16.90 -7.30
C GLY A 37 0.42 -15.60 -6.67
N LYS A 38 0.53 -14.57 -7.48
CA LYS A 38 1.02 -13.28 -7.00
C LYS A 38 -0.09 -12.49 -6.34
N LYS A 39 0.26 -11.80 -5.27
CA LYS A 39 -0.66 -10.94 -4.55
C LYS A 39 -0.02 -9.56 -4.34
N LEU A 40 -0.87 -8.58 -4.09
CA LEU A 40 -0.42 -7.21 -3.82
C LEU A 40 -0.53 -6.95 -2.33
N LEU A 41 0.62 -6.84 -1.68
CA LEU A 41 0.65 -6.51 -0.25
C LEU A 41 0.73 -5.00 -0.11
N THR A 42 -0.22 -4.45 0.62
CA THR A 42 -0.32 -3.01 0.85
C THR A 42 -0.14 -2.75 2.34
N THR A 43 0.76 -1.83 2.68
CA THR A 43 1.06 -1.48 4.07
C THR A 43 0.96 0.01 4.24
N VAL A 44 0.38 0.47 5.34
CA VAL A 44 0.32 1.89 5.68
C VAL A 44 0.79 2.09 7.11
N TRP A 45 1.40 3.25 7.38
CA TRP A 45 1.86 3.61 8.71
C TRP A 45 1.96 5.12 8.81
N PRO A 46 1.99 5.67 10.04
CA PRO A 46 2.01 7.14 10.21
C PRO A 46 3.38 7.74 9.92
N GLU A 47 3.40 8.95 9.38
CA GLU A 47 4.63 9.73 9.31
C GLU A 47 5.01 10.18 10.71
N PRO A 48 6.29 10.48 10.97
CA PRO A 48 7.42 10.54 10.05
C PRO A 48 8.23 9.25 9.98
N PHE A 49 7.72 8.17 10.51
CA PHE A 49 8.46 6.92 10.58
C PHE A 49 8.69 6.31 9.20
N ASN A 50 9.82 5.62 9.03
CA ASN A 50 10.04 4.88 7.79
C ASN A 50 9.59 3.44 7.99
N PHE A 51 9.59 2.67 6.91
CA PHE A 51 9.10 1.29 6.95
C PHE A 51 9.88 0.41 7.94
N VAL A 52 11.20 0.55 7.93
CA VAL A 52 12.08 -0.30 8.73
C VAL A 52 11.95 -0.03 10.23
N THR A 53 11.87 1.24 10.60
CA THR A 53 11.85 1.61 12.01
C THR A 53 10.47 1.63 12.64
N THR A 54 9.41 1.52 11.83
CA THR A 54 8.04 1.52 12.36
C THR A 54 7.73 0.15 12.97
N PRO A 55 7.27 0.11 14.23
CA PRO A 55 6.86 -1.16 14.84
C PRO A 55 5.67 -1.77 14.09
N GLU A 56 5.58 -3.10 14.09
CA GLU A 56 4.50 -3.79 13.41
C GLU A 56 3.10 -3.39 13.91
N ASP A 57 2.97 -3.08 15.18
CA ASP A 57 1.67 -2.69 15.72
C ASP A 57 1.23 -1.30 15.27
N ARG A 58 2.12 -0.55 14.62
CA ARG A 58 1.80 0.74 14.04
C ARG A 58 1.52 0.65 12.55
N LYS A 59 1.80 -0.50 11.95
CA LYS A 59 1.56 -0.74 10.53
C LYS A 59 0.23 -1.44 10.36
N GLN A 60 -0.44 -1.14 9.26
CA GLN A 60 -1.65 -1.85 8.87
C GLN A 60 -1.38 -2.49 7.51
N HIS A 61 -1.72 -3.76 7.37
CA HIS A 61 -1.47 -4.52 6.15
C HIS A 61 -2.78 -5.04 5.59
N GLU A 62 -2.84 -5.14 4.26
CA GLU A 62 -3.94 -5.79 3.58
C GLU A 62 -3.42 -6.38 2.28
N VAL A 63 -3.94 -7.53 1.91
CA VAL A 63 -3.53 -8.23 0.70
C VAL A 63 -4.65 -8.15 -0.33
N PHE A 64 -4.29 -7.76 -1.55
CA PHE A 64 -5.23 -7.64 -2.66
C PHE A 64 -4.77 -8.49 -3.82
N GLU A 65 -5.65 -8.70 -4.79
CA GLU A 65 -5.31 -9.40 -5.99
C GLU A 65 -4.26 -8.60 -6.77
N PHE A 66 -3.31 -9.28 -7.39
CA PHE A 66 -2.28 -8.60 -8.17
C PHE A 66 -2.83 -8.32 -9.58
N SER A 67 -3.62 -7.26 -9.70
CA SER A 67 -4.30 -6.87 -10.92
C SER A 67 -4.66 -5.40 -10.83
N GLU A 68 -5.18 -4.83 -11.93
CA GLU A 68 -5.66 -3.45 -11.92
C GLU A 68 -6.79 -3.27 -10.91
N ASP A 69 -7.69 -4.23 -10.83
CA ASP A 69 -8.77 -4.19 -9.84
C ASP A 69 -8.20 -4.21 -8.43
N GLY A 70 -7.17 -5.01 -8.20
CA GLY A 70 -6.53 -5.08 -6.89
C GLY A 70 -5.86 -3.76 -6.51
N ILE A 71 -5.24 -3.10 -7.48
CA ILE A 71 -4.64 -1.78 -7.22
C ILE A 71 -5.72 -0.76 -6.88
N THR A 72 -6.84 -0.80 -7.60
CA THR A 72 -7.97 0.09 -7.32
C THR A 72 -8.50 -0.14 -5.92
N ASP A 73 -8.64 -1.40 -5.53
CA ASP A 73 -9.10 -1.75 -4.18
C ASP A 73 -8.08 -1.31 -3.12
N ALA A 74 -6.79 -1.46 -3.41
CA ALA A 74 -5.75 -1.04 -2.49
C ALA A 74 -5.78 0.48 -2.29
N VAL A 75 -5.98 1.23 -3.37
CA VAL A 75 -6.08 2.69 -3.28
C VAL A 75 -7.28 3.08 -2.42
N ALA A 76 -8.42 2.45 -2.63
CA ALA A 76 -9.62 2.72 -1.84
C ALA A 76 -9.37 2.40 -0.36
N TRP A 77 -8.72 1.28 -0.08
CA TRP A 77 -8.39 0.90 1.29
C TRP A 77 -7.44 1.91 1.93
N MET A 78 -6.43 2.37 1.20
CA MET A 78 -5.50 3.35 1.72
C MET A 78 -6.18 4.68 2.01
N ASN A 79 -7.08 5.11 1.16
CA ASN A 79 -7.83 6.35 1.38
C ASN A 79 -8.74 6.23 2.60
N ASP A 80 -9.28 5.04 2.83
CA ASP A 80 -10.10 4.77 3.99
C ASP A 80 -9.28 4.87 5.28
N ARG A 81 -8.06 4.31 5.27
CA ARG A 81 -7.14 4.40 6.42
C ARG A 81 -6.69 5.84 6.65
N LEU A 82 -6.44 6.56 5.55
CA LEU A 82 -6.05 7.97 5.65
C LEU A 82 -7.14 8.80 6.33
N PHE A 83 -8.37 8.57 5.94
CA PHE A 83 -9.51 9.27 6.50
C PHE A 83 -9.62 9.02 8.01
N GLU A 84 -9.43 7.79 8.44
CA GLU A 84 -9.46 7.43 9.85
C GLU A 84 -8.37 8.15 10.65
N LYS A 85 -7.20 8.27 10.07
CA LYS A 85 -6.06 8.88 10.74
C LYS A 85 -6.23 10.38 10.95
N ARG A 86 -7.09 11.00 10.21
CA ARG A 86 -7.31 12.44 10.29
C ARG A 86 -8.28 12.85 11.38
N LYS A 87 -8.87 11.91 12.04
CA LYS A 87 -9.80 12.22 13.12
C LYS A 87 -9.11 12.57 14.41
#